data_470ce86eb07e345582b1bdd99c48e21d
#
_entry.id   470ce86eb07e345582b1bdd99c48e21d
#
_cell.length_a   1.000
_cell.length_b   1.000
_cell.length_c   1.000
_cell.angle_alpha   90.00
_cell.angle_beta   90.00
_cell.angle_gamma   90.00
#
_symmetry.space_group_name_H-M   'P 1'
#
loop_
_entity.id
_entity.type
_entity.pdbx_description
1 polymer ?
#
loop_
_entity_poly.entity_id
_entity_poly.type
_entity_poly.pdbx_seq_one_letter_code
_entity_poly.pdbx_strand_id
1 'polypeptide(L)'
;MKKIWAVTGLRLHRLHLVLLVFALVPAVAAAQSATDSLDPIPGPRDCFWARGPHSADPYINLAYPDANVFYWAAAFTIPQGTRFSIEGHYPHSRYMSFISYDERGRPIESLADYLIESDSHNPFISESPRDNGNREYKIDILNAHPTSDRQVGEILNMDSNNVLHAPAYGAGQQVILYRIYLPDEGKAPGGGVNLPSPVLILEDGTELRGSDACETLQTDQQVAITIDALGIPTQQYRELISQPNKPDTWPAHNPPEWFIQLDRQSLIGMYTGDIDPDAPRSEGGFYPNLDNHYIRTIVNRKHGKVLLIRGMAPTTPKTYHGETPMGAGELRYWSVCSNQSFVNTRVNDCVFDEEIPVSVNGLYTIAISRPEDRPRNAIKECGIAWLPMARDGDGMFDPDVTIVQIRHMLSAPDFGYSIQRVHKQSDLESTMGPYMPRSRYLMPNQVETIFPCLLNTAQ
;
A
#
# COMPACT_ATOMS: atom_id res chain seq x y z
N MET A 1 53.65 58.27 -17.40
CA MET A 1 53.72 59.37 -18.43
C MET A 1 52.28 59.74 -18.76
N LYS A 2 51.96 61.02 -18.42
CA LYS A 2 51.21 62.05 -19.20
C LYS A 2 49.76 61.53 -19.71
N LYS A 3 48.68 62.24 -19.54
CA LYS A 3 48.25 63.61 -19.09
C LYS A 3 46.71 63.56 -19.10
N ILE A 4 46.00 63.90 -18.06
CA ILE A 4 45.27 65.14 -17.78
C ILE A 4 44.72 65.86 -19.05
N TRP A 5 43.38 66.04 -19.12
CA TRP A 5 42.73 67.34 -19.27
C TRP A 5 41.27 67.27 -18.89
N ALA A 6 40.88 68.14 -17.98
CA ALA A 6 39.52 68.51 -17.63
C ALA A 6 39.06 69.66 -18.51
N VAL A 7 37.79 69.78 -18.82
CA VAL A 7 37.14 71.06 -19.15
C VAL A 7 35.71 71.06 -18.58
N THR A 8 35.51 72.10 -17.82
CA THR A 8 34.30 72.63 -17.21
C THR A 8 33.34 73.24 -18.22
N GLY A 9 32.04 73.29 -17.91
CA GLY A 9 31.04 74.10 -18.61
C GLY A 9 29.61 73.95 -18.12
N LEU A 10 29.25 74.66 -17.17
CA LEU A 10 28.15 75.61 -16.88
C LEU A 10 26.72 75.30 -17.41
N ARG A 11 25.85 75.23 -16.41
CA ARG A 11 24.49 75.74 -16.23
C ARG A 11 23.53 75.83 -17.43
N LEU A 12 22.34 75.23 -17.23
CA LEU A 12 21.08 76.02 -17.30
C LEU A 12 19.91 75.23 -16.55
N HIS A 13 19.31 75.94 -15.61
CA HIS A 13 18.11 75.61 -14.92
C HIS A 13 16.91 75.56 -15.91
N ARG A 14 16.19 74.45 -16.00
CA ARG A 14 14.78 74.51 -16.36
C ARG A 14 13.97 73.68 -15.37
N LEU A 15 13.18 74.41 -14.60
CA LEU A 15 12.08 73.87 -13.80
C LEU A 15 11.09 73.21 -14.76
N HIS A 16 10.91 71.88 -14.67
CA HIS A 16 9.78 71.26 -15.22
C HIS A 16 8.94 70.60 -14.10
N LEU A 17 7.79 71.21 -13.92
CA LEU A 17 6.70 70.75 -13.10
C LEU A 17 6.30 69.34 -13.56
N VAL A 18 6.65 68.30 -12.79
CA VAL A 18 6.18 66.96 -13.05
C VAL A 18 4.87 66.76 -12.26
N LEU A 19 3.77 66.83 -13.00
CA LEU A 19 2.48 66.35 -12.50
C LEU A 19 2.60 64.86 -12.17
N LEU A 20 2.55 64.52 -10.89
CA LEU A 20 2.32 63.14 -10.43
C LEU A 20 0.87 62.79 -10.71
N VAL A 21 0.62 62.09 -11.81
CA VAL A 21 -0.61 61.36 -12.03
C VAL A 21 -0.49 60.07 -11.22
N PHE A 22 -1.14 60.02 -10.06
CA PHE A 22 -1.42 58.80 -9.36
C PHE A 22 -2.40 57.98 -10.21
N ALA A 23 -1.89 57.05 -10.99
CA ALA A 23 -2.66 56.02 -11.55
C ALA A 23 -3.06 55.06 -10.40
N LEU A 24 -4.31 55.17 -9.94
CA LEU A 24 -4.98 54.14 -9.13
C LEU A 24 -5.08 52.91 -10.01
N VAL A 25 -4.10 51.99 -9.87
CA VAL A 25 -4.23 50.61 -10.31
C VAL A 25 -5.14 49.96 -9.27
N PRO A 26 -6.36 49.51 -9.63
CA PRO A 26 -7.11 48.67 -8.72
C PRO A 26 -6.30 47.40 -8.54
N ALA A 27 -5.82 47.15 -7.32
CA ALA A 27 -5.37 45.84 -6.90
C ALA A 27 -6.56 44.89 -7.05
N VAL A 28 -6.65 44.23 -8.18
CA VAL A 28 -7.45 43.02 -8.30
C VAL A 28 -6.76 42.05 -7.35
N ALA A 29 -7.25 41.99 -6.11
CA ALA A 29 -7.00 40.88 -5.24
C ALA A 29 -7.54 39.68 -6.05
N ALA A 30 -6.61 38.91 -6.64
CA ALA A 30 -6.88 37.56 -7.03
C ALA A 30 -7.34 36.88 -5.74
N ALA A 31 -8.65 36.76 -5.58
CA ALA A 31 -9.22 35.79 -4.70
C ALA A 31 -8.62 34.46 -5.21
N GLN A 32 -7.54 34.00 -4.58
CA GLN A 32 -7.22 32.59 -4.56
C GLN A 32 -8.52 31.97 -4.04
N SER A 33 -9.28 31.37 -4.96
CA SER A 33 -10.21 30.35 -4.59
C SER A 33 -9.35 29.32 -3.87
N ALA A 34 -9.35 29.38 -2.54
CA ALA A 34 -9.12 28.22 -1.73
C ALA A 34 -10.17 27.22 -2.24
N THR A 35 -9.82 26.44 -3.25
CA THR A 35 -10.35 25.09 -3.33
C THR A 35 -9.91 24.51 -2.00
N ASP A 36 -10.81 24.51 -1.02
CA ASP A 36 -10.76 23.60 0.09
C ASP A 36 -10.60 22.21 -0.56
N SER A 37 -9.36 21.83 -0.83
CA SER A 37 -9.03 20.43 -0.93
C SER A 37 -9.26 19.93 0.49
N LEU A 38 -10.48 19.48 0.74
CA LEU A 38 -10.82 18.71 1.92
C LEU A 38 -9.67 17.71 2.06
N ASP A 39 -8.86 17.87 3.12
CA ASP A 39 -7.83 16.88 3.40
C ASP A 39 -8.57 15.55 3.51
N PRO A 40 -8.38 14.60 2.57
CA PRO A 40 -9.13 13.35 2.58
C PRO A 40 -8.77 12.47 3.78
N ILE A 41 -7.86 12.93 4.62
CA ILE A 41 -7.31 12.20 5.74
C ILE A 41 -7.92 12.72 7.03
N PRO A 42 -8.85 11.98 7.64
CA PRO A 42 -9.50 12.39 8.87
C PRO A 42 -8.61 12.18 10.10
N GLY A 43 -8.96 12.87 11.18
CA GLY A 43 -8.57 12.57 12.53
C GLY A 43 -7.27 13.19 13.03
N PRO A 44 -6.72 12.72 14.15
CA PRO A 44 -5.62 13.37 14.86
C PRO A 44 -4.24 13.04 14.25
N ARG A 45 -4.11 13.06 12.94
CA ARG A 45 -2.87 12.74 12.23
C ARG A 45 -1.67 13.57 12.70
N ASP A 46 -1.91 14.84 13.02
CA ASP A 46 -0.85 15.76 13.45
C ASP A 46 -0.29 15.44 14.83
N CYS A 47 -1.01 14.62 15.59
CA CYS A 47 -0.63 14.21 16.93
C CYS A 47 -0.11 12.76 16.91
N PHE A 48 -0.99 11.75 16.90
CA PHE A 48 -0.58 10.37 17.09
C PHE A 48 -0.20 9.67 15.77
N TRP A 49 -1.02 9.84 14.74
CA TRP A 49 -0.81 9.23 13.41
C TRP A 49 -0.04 10.18 12.49
N ALA A 50 1.11 10.67 12.94
CA ALA A 50 1.86 11.71 12.26
C ALA A 50 2.47 11.28 10.91
N ARG A 51 2.58 9.96 10.68
CA ARG A 51 3.21 9.40 9.46
C ARG A 51 2.19 8.67 8.63
N GLY A 52 1.92 9.18 7.44
CA GLY A 52 0.95 8.61 6.50
C GLY A 52 0.01 9.65 5.90
N PRO A 53 -0.96 9.21 5.08
CA PRO A 53 -1.12 7.82 4.74
C PRO A 53 -0.07 7.34 3.73
N HIS A 54 0.29 6.08 3.88
CA HIS A 54 1.03 5.34 2.86
C HIS A 54 0.03 4.64 1.95
N SER A 55 0.20 4.83 0.64
CA SER A 55 -0.61 4.25 -0.44
C SER A 55 0.07 4.50 -1.79
N ALA A 56 -0.63 4.29 -2.92
CA ALA A 56 -0.20 4.79 -4.22
C ALA A 56 -0.18 6.33 -4.27
N ASP A 57 0.43 6.91 -5.32
CA ASP A 57 0.38 8.36 -5.53
C ASP A 57 -1.08 8.87 -5.49
N PRO A 58 -1.35 10.06 -4.93
CA PRO A 58 -0.39 11.09 -4.49
C PRO A 58 0.08 10.93 -3.03
N TYR A 59 -0.19 9.84 -2.37
CA TYR A 59 0.21 9.57 -0.99
C TYR A 59 1.69 9.14 -0.90
N ILE A 60 2.12 8.68 0.29
CA ILE A 60 3.48 8.17 0.47
C ILE A 60 3.58 6.79 -0.18
N ASN A 61 4.12 6.77 -1.39
CA ASN A 61 4.24 5.56 -2.21
C ASN A 61 5.61 4.90 -1.99
N LEU A 62 5.68 4.00 -1.01
CA LEU A 62 6.91 3.33 -0.59
C LEU A 62 6.58 1.95 -0.01
N ALA A 63 7.47 0.96 -0.22
CA ALA A 63 7.35 -0.41 0.29
C ALA A 63 6.22 -1.22 -0.37
N TYR A 64 5.96 -0.98 -1.67
CA TYR A 64 4.91 -1.65 -2.45
C TYR A 64 3.55 -1.62 -1.75
N PRO A 65 3.02 -0.43 -1.44
CA PRO A 65 1.66 -0.34 -0.94
C PRO A 65 0.68 -0.88 -1.98
N ASP A 66 -0.53 -1.19 -1.56
CA ASP A 66 -1.63 -1.41 -2.50
C ASP A 66 -2.31 -0.07 -2.80
N ALA A 67 -2.75 0.15 -4.03
CA ALA A 67 -3.42 1.39 -4.42
C ALA A 67 -4.78 1.59 -3.71
N ASN A 68 -5.35 0.51 -3.19
CA ASN A 68 -6.65 0.50 -2.50
C ASN A 68 -6.50 0.37 -0.98
N VAL A 69 -5.30 0.62 -0.46
CA VAL A 69 -4.98 0.45 0.96
C VAL A 69 -4.33 1.72 1.48
N PHE A 70 -4.71 2.09 2.69
CA PHE A 70 -4.18 3.25 3.38
C PHE A 70 -3.67 2.84 4.75
N TYR A 71 -2.47 3.28 5.12
CA TYR A 71 -1.94 3.02 6.45
C TYR A 71 -1.15 4.18 7.02
N TRP A 72 -1.22 4.29 8.34
CA TRP A 72 -0.58 5.33 9.14
C TRP A 72 0.32 4.67 10.18
N ALA A 73 1.41 5.33 10.51
CA ALA A 73 2.33 4.88 11.54
C ALA A 73 2.38 5.88 12.70
N ALA A 74 2.46 5.31 13.90
CA ALA A 74 2.75 6.03 15.13
C ALA A 74 4.02 5.47 15.78
N ALA A 75 4.89 6.37 16.22
CA ALA A 75 6.02 6.05 17.10
C ALA A 75 5.82 6.77 18.42
N PHE A 76 5.95 6.06 19.52
CA PHE A 76 5.63 6.59 20.85
C PHE A 76 6.43 5.87 21.93
N THR A 77 6.37 6.37 23.16
CA THR A 77 6.92 5.74 24.35
C THR A 77 5.86 5.74 25.44
N ILE A 78 5.47 4.57 25.93
CA ILE A 78 4.54 4.44 27.05
C ILE A 78 5.32 4.68 28.35
N PRO A 79 5.02 5.74 29.14
CA PRO A 79 5.67 5.96 30.41
C PRO A 79 5.39 4.83 31.41
N GLN A 80 6.35 4.54 32.26
CA GLN A 80 6.18 3.52 33.32
C GLN A 80 5.03 3.89 34.27
N GLY A 81 4.25 2.89 34.66
CA GLY A 81 3.12 3.08 35.59
C GLY A 81 1.85 3.60 34.92
N THR A 82 1.86 3.86 33.61
CA THR A 82 0.68 4.32 32.86
C THR A 82 -0.02 3.18 32.12
N ARG A 83 -1.29 3.40 31.77
CA ARG A 83 -2.05 2.51 30.89
C ARG A 83 -2.35 3.27 29.61
N PHE A 84 -2.09 2.64 28.47
CA PHE A 84 -2.31 3.23 27.16
C PHE A 84 -3.32 2.42 26.35
N SER A 85 -4.30 3.10 25.78
CA SER A 85 -5.30 2.53 24.88
C SER A 85 -5.53 3.43 23.68
N ILE A 86 -6.11 2.84 22.64
CA ILE A 86 -6.56 3.52 21.42
C ILE A 86 -8.07 3.32 21.31
N GLU A 87 -8.81 4.40 21.17
CA GLU A 87 -10.26 4.42 20.99
C GLU A 87 -10.61 4.91 19.60
N GLY A 88 -11.54 4.24 18.92
CA GLY A 88 -11.94 4.58 17.57
C GLY A 88 -13.29 4.04 17.17
N HIS A 89 -13.62 4.25 15.89
CA HIS A 89 -14.80 3.68 15.23
C HIS A 89 -14.35 2.78 14.10
N TYR A 90 -14.98 1.61 13.96
CA TYR A 90 -14.73 0.72 12.82
C TYR A 90 -15.00 1.45 11.52
N PRO A 91 -14.05 1.49 10.57
CA PRO A 91 -14.24 2.13 9.28
C PRO A 91 -15.22 1.35 8.39
N HIS A 92 -15.84 2.03 7.44
CA HIS A 92 -16.55 1.40 6.34
C HIS A 92 -15.51 0.94 5.31
N SER A 93 -15.06 -0.30 5.45
CA SER A 93 -14.01 -0.89 4.62
C SER A 93 -14.09 -2.41 4.64
N ARG A 94 -13.26 -3.08 3.83
CA ARG A 94 -13.14 -4.53 3.78
C ARG A 94 -12.37 -5.11 4.97
N TYR A 95 -11.39 -4.39 5.45
CA TYR A 95 -10.49 -4.86 6.51
C TYR A 95 -9.81 -3.67 7.18
N MET A 96 -9.50 -3.82 8.47
CA MET A 96 -8.59 -2.95 9.21
C MET A 96 -7.73 -3.77 10.16
N SER A 97 -6.58 -3.24 10.55
CA SER A 97 -5.73 -3.84 11.58
C SER A 97 -4.83 -2.84 12.27
N PHE A 98 -4.37 -3.25 13.47
CA PHE A 98 -3.23 -2.66 14.16
C PHE A 98 -2.10 -3.68 14.21
N ILE A 99 -0.89 -3.28 13.85
CA ILE A 99 0.27 -4.17 13.87
C ILE A 99 1.43 -3.47 14.55
N SER A 100 2.08 -4.13 15.49
CA SER A 100 3.27 -3.67 16.20
C SER A 100 4.55 -4.18 15.52
N TYR A 101 5.66 -3.44 15.70
CA TYR A 101 6.93 -3.71 15.02
C TYR A 101 8.14 -3.52 15.93
N ASP A 102 9.21 -4.28 15.64
CA ASP A 102 10.52 -4.11 16.26
C ASP A 102 11.37 -3.02 15.58
N GLU A 103 12.59 -2.80 16.07
CA GLU A 103 13.55 -1.82 15.54
C GLU A 103 14.02 -2.11 14.11
N ARG A 104 13.75 -3.32 13.60
CA ARG A 104 14.05 -3.72 12.22
C ARG A 104 12.82 -3.64 11.31
N GLY A 105 11.70 -3.11 11.82
CA GLY A 105 10.44 -3.10 11.11
C GLY A 105 9.85 -4.48 10.85
N ARG A 106 10.25 -5.49 11.63
CA ARG A 106 9.64 -6.82 11.59
C ARG A 106 8.40 -6.80 12.47
N PRO A 107 7.30 -7.39 12.01
CA PRO A 107 6.07 -7.41 12.77
C PRO A 107 6.19 -8.31 14.00
N ILE A 108 5.59 -7.87 15.10
CA ILE A 108 5.54 -8.61 16.36
C ILE A 108 4.17 -9.24 16.53
N GLU A 109 3.11 -8.44 16.39
CA GLU A 109 1.73 -8.90 16.52
C GLU A 109 0.81 -8.12 15.59
N SER A 110 -0.22 -8.79 15.07
CA SER A 110 -1.34 -8.20 14.34
C SER A 110 -2.63 -8.40 15.10
N LEU A 111 -3.35 -7.30 15.34
CA LEU A 111 -4.72 -7.31 15.82
C LEU A 111 -5.64 -6.94 14.65
N ALA A 112 -6.16 -7.95 13.97
CA ALA A 112 -7.10 -7.78 12.87
C ALA A 112 -8.49 -7.41 13.40
N ASP A 113 -9.27 -6.77 12.54
CA ASP A 113 -10.60 -6.22 12.83
C ASP A 113 -11.57 -7.21 13.52
N TYR A 114 -11.67 -8.43 13.01
CA TYR A 114 -12.59 -9.45 13.52
C TYR A 114 -12.21 -9.98 14.92
N LEU A 115 -10.98 -9.71 15.37
CA LEU A 115 -10.49 -10.07 16.70
C LEU A 115 -10.76 -8.98 17.75
N ILE A 116 -11.18 -7.80 17.33
CA ILE A 116 -11.48 -6.71 18.26
C ILE A 116 -12.91 -6.90 18.77
N GLU A 117 -13.04 -7.18 20.06
CA GLU A 117 -14.33 -7.19 20.73
C GLU A 117 -14.87 -5.77 20.92
N SER A 118 -16.15 -5.59 20.79
CA SER A 118 -16.83 -4.33 20.99
C SER A 118 -18.07 -4.55 21.84
N ASP A 119 -18.28 -3.68 22.83
CA ASP A 119 -19.50 -3.67 23.63
C ASP A 119 -20.75 -3.33 22.80
N SER A 120 -20.55 -2.75 21.62
CA SER A 120 -21.63 -2.36 20.73
C SER A 120 -21.82 -3.35 19.59
N HIS A 121 -20.96 -3.33 18.60
CA HIS A 121 -21.08 -4.15 17.39
C HIS A 121 -19.78 -4.15 16.58
N ASN A 122 -19.31 -5.34 16.18
CA ASN A 122 -18.18 -5.46 15.25
C ASN A 122 -18.69 -5.79 13.84
N PRO A 123 -18.59 -4.86 12.86
CA PRO A 123 -19.06 -5.06 11.50
C PRO A 123 -18.16 -5.96 10.64
N PHE A 124 -17.01 -6.40 11.15
CA PHE A 124 -16.05 -7.24 10.44
C PHE A 124 -16.19 -8.74 10.72
N ILE A 125 -17.06 -9.10 11.65
CA ILE A 125 -17.41 -10.50 11.90
C ILE A 125 -18.29 -11.00 10.74
N SER A 126 -18.03 -12.22 10.25
CA SER A 126 -18.81 -12.84 9.18
C SER A 126 -20.31 -12.82 9.51
N GLU A 127 -21.14 -12.49 8.51
CA GLU A 127 -22.60 -12.32 8.59
C GLU A 127 -23.06 -11.15 9.48
N SER A 128 -22.14 -10.32 9.97
CA SER A 128 -22.46 -9.14 10.78
C SER A 128 -22.92 -7.98 9.88
N PRO A 129 -23.98 -7.23 10.28
CA PRO A 129 -24.39 -6.02 9.56
C PRO A 129 -23.31 -4.97 9.56
N ARG A 130 -22.97 -4.42 8.38
CA ARG A 130 -21.95 -3.38 8.23
C ARG A 130 -22.49 -1.96 8.33
N ASP A 131 -23.79 -1.79 8.28
CA ASP A 131 -24.51 -0.50 8.28
C ASP A 131 -24.90 -0.01 9.69
N ASN A 132 -24.58 -0.77 10.75
CA ASN A 132 -24.85 -0.37 12.12
C ASN A 132 -24.05 0.90 12.48
N GLY A 133 -24.75 1.88 13.08
CA GLY A 133 -24.16 3.15 13.53
C GLY A 133 -23.30 3.03 14.78
N ASN A 134 -23.49 2.00 15.61
CA ASN A 134 -22.69 1.74 16.79
C ASN A 134 -21.42 1.00 16.38
N ARG A 135 -20.32 1.73 16.21
CA ARG A 135 -19.08 1.21 15.64
C ARG A 135 -17.86 1.44 16.55
N GLU A 136 -18.09 1.79 17.80
CA GLU A 136 -17.02 2.11 18.74
C GLU A 136 -16.23 0.87 19.14
N TYR A 137 -14.91 1.02 19.26
CA TYR A 137 -14.02 0.02 19.81
C TYR A 137 -12.94 0.68 20.68
N LYS A 138 -12.36 -0.12 21.54
CA LYS A 138 -11.20 0.23 22.37
C LYS A 138 -10.24 -0.95 22.37
N ILE A 139 -8.93 -0.64 22.18
CA ILE A 139 -7.85 -1.62 22.31
C ILE A 139 -6.80 -1.10 23.29
N ASP A 140 -6.27 -1.98 24.11
CA ASP A 140 -5.17 -1.67 25.02
C ASP A 140 -3.83 -1.99 24.35
N ILE A 141 -2.85 -1.11 24.54
CA ILE A 141 -1.51 -1.29 24.01
C ILE A 141 -0.57 -1.63 25.16
N LEU A 142 0.02 -2.82 25.12
CA LEU A 142 0.90 -3.30 26.18
C LEU A 142 2.37 -3.27 25.77
N ASN A 143 3.21 -2.72 26.64
CA ASN A 143 4.66 -2.80 26.51
C ASN A 143 5.16 -4.20 26.96
N ALA A 144 4.85 -5.21 26.18
CA ALA A 144 5.22 -6.60 26.45
C ALA A 144 5.28 -7.40 25.13
N HIS A 145 5.98 -8.53 25.14
CA HIS A 145 5.92 -9.50 24.04
C HIS A 145 4.63 -10.34 24.13
N PRO A 146 4.03 -10.74 22.99
CA PRO A 146 2.91 -11.66 22.99
C PRO A 146 3.32 -13.02 23.59
N THR A 147 2.37 -13.69 24.25
CA THR A 147 2.61 -14.94 24.98
C THR A 147 2.49 -16.21 24.13
N SER A 148 2.03 -16.10 22.89
CA SER A 148 1.86 -17.23 21.97
C SER A 148 2.30 -16.85 20.56
N ASP A 149 2.90 -17.83 19.85
CA ASP A 149 3.14 -17.73 18.41
C ASP A 149 1.79 -17.77 17.69
N ARG A 150 1.45 -16.66 17.05
CA ARG A 150 0.23 -16.54 16.25
C ARG A 150 0.48 -17.13 14.88
N GLN A 151 -0.42 -17.97 14.37
CA GLN A 151 -0.41 -18.31 12.96
C GLN A 151 -0.77 -17.08 12.13
N VAL A 152 0.11 -16.76 11.20
CA VAL A 152 0.08 -15.51 10.45
C VAL A 152 -0.72 -15.67 9.17
N GLY A 153 -1.59 -14.71 8.86
CA GLY A 153 -2.29 -14.63 7.59
C GLY A 153 -3.53 -15.51 7.43
N GLU A 154 -3.97 -16.18 8.49
CA GLU A 154 -5.19 -16.99 8.51
C GLU A 154 -6.26 -16.39 9.43
N ILE A 155 -7.53 -16.63 9.11
CA ILE A 155 -8.63 -16.31 10.02
C ILE A 155 -8.58 -17.33 11.17
N LEU A 156 -8.29 -16.86 12.37
CA LEU A 156 -8.18 -17.69 13.55
C LEU A 156 -9.42 -17.54 14.44
N ASN A 157 -9.90 -18.64 15.00
CA ASN A 157 -10.82 -18.63 16.13
C ASN A 157 -9.98 -18.42 17.40
N MET A 158 -9.72 -17.17 17.75
CA MET A 158 -9.00 -16.82 18.97
C MET A 158 -9.86 -15.95 19.86
N ASP A 159 -9.77 -16.18 21.16
CA ASP A 159 -10.29 -15.24 22.15
C ASP A 159 -9.43 -13.97 22.05
N SER A 160 -10.05 -12.85 21.74
CA SER A 160 -9.40 -11.55 21.77
C SER A 160 -9.63 -10.90 23.13
N ASN A 161 -8.60 -10.30 23.66
CA ASN A 161 -8.71 -9.47 24.89
C ASN A 161 -8.63 -7.97 24.56
N ASN A 162 -8.85 -7.57 23.30
CA ASN A 162 -8.64 -6.19 22.83
C ASN A 162 -7.25 -5.65 23.17
N VAL A 163 -6.23 -6.49 23.10
CA VAL A 163 -4.86 -6.15 23.45
C VAL A 163 -3.96 -6.28 22.23
N LEU A 164 -3.11 -5.27 22.01
CA LEU A 164 -1.98 -5.33 21.09
C LEU A 164 -0.69 -5.24 21.89
N HIS A 165 0.17 -6.23 21.78
CA HIS A 165 1.49 -6.20 22.38
C HIS A 165 2.45 -5.43 21.47
N ALA A 166 3.02 -4.36 22.01
CA ALA A 166 4.00 -3.52 21.34
C ALA A 166 5.22 -3.33 22.24
N PRO A 167 6.13 -4.31 22.33
CA PRO A 167 7.30 -4.24 23.18
C PRO A 167 8.19 -3.07 22.75
N ALA A 168 8.72 -2.35 23.73
CA ALA A 168 9.62 -1.26 23.50
C ALA A 168 11.02 -1.76 23.08
N TYR A 169 11.69 -0.98 22.24
CA TYR A 169 13.07 -1.20 21.83
C TYR A 169 13.91 0.08 21.99
N GLY A 170 15.23 -0.07 21.92
CA GLY A 170 16.17 1.05 22.04
C GLY A 170 15.96 1.85 23.33
N ALA A 171 15.67 3.14 23.21
CA ALA A 171 15.42 4.05 24.35
C ALA A 171 13.98 3.99 24.89
N GLY A 172 13.25 2.94 24.62
CA GLY A 172 11.86 2.78 25.08
C GLY A 172 10.82 3.04 23.99
N GLN A 173 11.23 3.14 22.73
CA GLN A 173 10.32 3.44 21.61
C GLN A 173 9.47 2.23 21.23
N GLN A 174 8.24 2.49 20.87
CA GLN A 174 7.29 1.54 20.30
C GLN A 174 6.79 2.06 18.96
N VAL A 175 6.48 1.15 18.04
CA VAL A 175 5.93 1.49 16.72
C VAL A 175 4.73 0.61 16.42
N ILE A 176 3.63 1.25 16.01
CA ILE A 176 2.45 0.57 15.49
C ILE A 176 2.02 1.18 14.16
N LEU A 177 1.43 0.35 13.30
CA LEU A 177 0.75 0.79 12.09
C LEU A 177 -0.73 0.46 12.17
N TYR A 178 -1.56 1.44 11.78
CA TYR A 178 -2.99 1.28 11.54
C TYR A 178 -3.23 1.18 10.04
N ARG A 179 -3.98 0.18 9.60
CA ARG A 179 -4.25 -0.11 8.20
C ARG A 179 -5.74 -0.20 7.92
N ILE A 180 -6.15 0.36 6.78
CA ILE A 180 -7.49 0.23 6.21
C ILE A 180 -7.34 -0.29 4.79
N TYR A 181 -7.98 -1.41 4.49
CA TYR A 181 -8.04 -2.00 3.16
C TYR A 181 -9.40 -1.79 2.55
N LEU A 182 -9.39 -1.31 1.33
CA LEU A 182 -10.57 -1.14 0.50
C LEU A 182 -11.69 -0.42 1.26
N PRO A 183 -11.56 0.89 1.51
CA PRO A 183 -12.71 1.71 1.94
C PRO A 183 -13.88 1.51 0.99
N ASP A 184 -15.11 1.53 1.51
CA ASP A 184 -16.32 1.42 0.70
C ASP A 184 -16.37 2.56 -0.33
N GLU A 185 -16.99 2.34 -1.48
CA GLU A 185 -17.05 3.29 -2.58
C GLU A 185 -17.51 4.68 -2.12
N GLY A 186 -16.77 5.70 -2.53
CA GLY A 186 -17.06 7.10 -2.16
C GLY A 186 -16.67 7.47 -0.73
N LYS A 187 -16.07 6.58 0.05
CA LYS A 187 -15.50 6.91 1.36
C LYS A 187 -14.06 7.43 1.22
N ALA A 188 -13.70 8.36 2.12
CA ALA A 188 -12.32 8.82 2.27
C ALA A 188 -11.40 7.68 2.73
N PRO A 189 -10.06 7.83 2.63
CA PRO A 189 -9.08 6.83 3.07
C PRO A 189 -9.31 6.25 4.48
N GLY A 190 -9.85 7.04 5.41
CA GLY A 190 -10.24 6.59 6.75
C GLY A 190 -11.53 5.76 6.81
N GLY A 191 -12.15 5.40 5.67
CA GLY A 191 -13.41 4.65 5.66
C GLY A 191 -14.61 5.40 6.22
N GLY A 192 -14.61 6.75 6.12
CA GLY A 192 -15.71 7.60 6.57
C GLY A 192 -15.80 7.83 8.08
N VAL A 193 -14.76 7.46 8.82
CA VAL A 193 -14.61 7.74 10.27
C VAL A 193 -13.29 8.46 10.54
N ASN A 194 -13.16 9.05 11.71
CA ASN A 194 -11.91 9.63 12.15
C ASN A 194 -10.86 8.53 12.44
N LEU A 195 -9.57 8.90 12.32
CA LEU A 195 -8.50 8.04 12.81
C LEU A 195 -8.65 7.82 14.33
N PRO A 196 -8.29 6.63 14.83
CA PRO A 196 -8.44 6.32 16.24
C PRO A 196 -7.54 7.21 17.11
N SER A 197 -7.98 7.53 18.30
CA SER A 197 -7.36 8.50 19.20
C SER A 197 -6.64 7.82 20.38
N PRO A 198 -5.47 8.34 20.81
CA PRO A 198 -4.76 7.86 21.98
C PRO A 198 -5.48 8.28 23.26
N VAL A 199 -5.50 7.37 24.24
CA VAL A 199 -5.97 7.62 25.61
C VAL A 199 -4.93 7.07 26.57
N LEU A 200 -4.36 7.96 27.39
CA LEU A 200 -3.34 7.62 28.37
C LEU A 200 -3.88 7.86 29.78
N ILE A 201 -3.82 6.86 30.65
CA ILE A 201 -4.21 6.95 32.04
C ILE A 201 -2.95 6.90 32.90
N LEU A 202 -2.68 7.99 33.59
CA LEU A 202 -1.54 8.13 34.48
C LEU A 202 -1.70 7.27 35.78
N GLU A 203 -0.63 7.13 36.53
CA GLU A 203 -0.61 6.34 37.76
C GLU A 203 -1.61 6.87 38.83
N ASP A 204 -1.83 8.18 38.86
CA ASP A 204 -2.81 8.82 39.76
C ASP A 204 -4.27 8.71 39.27
N GLY A 205 -4.49 8.07 38.10
CA GLY A 205 -5.80 7.92 37.49
C GLY A 205 -6.21 9.08 36.57
N THR A 206 -5.36 10.09 36.39
CA THR A 206 -5.62 11.19 35.44
C THR A 206 -5.64 10.65 34.01
N GLU A 207 -6.71 10.96 33.27
CA GLU A 207 -6.85 10.60 31.86
C GLU A 207 -6.39 11.76 30.96
N LEU A 208 -5.45 11.46 30.04
CA LEU A 208 -4.95 12.37 29.02
C LEU A 208 -5.46 11.94 27.64
N ARG A 209 -5.85 12.91 26.80
CA ARG A 209 -6.33 12.73 25.43
C ARG A 209 -5.71 13.78 24.49
N GLY A 210 -5.80 13.56 23.18
CA GLY A 210 -5.36 14.53 22.17
C GLY A 210 -3.91 14.94 22.37
N SER A 211 -3.63 16.25 22.33
CA SER A 211 -2.26 16.80 22.44
C SER A 211 -1.53 16.40 23.72
N ASP A 212 -2.21 16.39 24.85
CA ASP A 212 -1.59 16.08 26.15
C ASP A 212 -1.15 14.62 26.23
N ALA A 213 -1.96 13.71 25.67
CA ALA A 213 -1.57 12.32 25.52
C ALA A 213 -0.37 12.16 24.57
N CYS A 214 -0.37 12.86 23.44
CA CYS A 214 0.71 12.81 22.46
C CYS A 214 2.04 13.36 23.00
N GLU A 215 2.00 14.47 23.73
CA GLU A 215 3.19 15.05 24.37
C GLU A 215 3.78 14.07 25.39
N THR A 216 2.94 13.48 26.24
CA THR A 216 3.37 12.52 27.25
C THR A 216 3.89 11.22 26.63
N LEU A 217 3.31 10.76 25.51
CA LEU A 217 3.75 9.61 24.72
C LEU A 217 4.95 9.92 23.81
N GLN A 218 5.41 11.18 23.74
CA GLN A 218 6.53 11.61 22.88
C GLN A 218 6.35 11.22 21.41
N THR A 219 5.19 11.48 20.83
CA THR A 219 4.84 11.04 19.47
C THR A 219 5.58 11.79 18.35
N ASP A 220 6.27 12.88 18.63
CA ASP A 220 7.10 13.66 17.73
C ASP A 220 8.51 13.09 17.51
N GLN A 221 8.90 12.10 18.31
CA GLN A 221 10.22 11.47 18.21
C GLN A 221 10.45 10.83 16.84
N GLN A 222 11.71 10.80 16.41
CA GLN A 222 12.09 10.06 15.20
C GLN A 222 11.99 8.56 15.43
N VAL A 223 11.54 7.83 14.38
CA VAL A 223 11.55 6.37 14.44
C VAL A 223 12.99 5.87 14.40
N ALA A 224 13.43 5.21 15.46
CA ALA A 224 14.71 4.53 15.50
C ALA A 224 14.60 3.21 14.74
N ILE A 225 15.25 3.14 13.58
CA ILE A 225 15.24 1.95 12.72
C ILE A 225 16.67 1.50 12.51
N THR A 226 16.90 0.20 12.67
CA THR A 226 18.20 -0.45 12.43
C THR A 226 18.23 -1.23 11.11
N ILE A 227 17.36 -0.89 10.17
CA ILE A 227 17.26 -1.60 8.90
C ILE A 227 18.24 -1.02 7.89
N ASP A 228 19.01 -1.90 7.25
CA ASP A 228 19.63 -1.62 5.96
C ASP A 228 18.53 -1.38 4.91
N ALA A 229 18.82 -0.51 3.97
CA ALA A 229 17.85 0.03 2.99
C ALA A 229 16.76 -0.96 2.54
N LEU A 230 15.54 -0.46 2.43
CA LEU A 230 14.43 -1.11 1.74
C LEU A 230 14.87 -1.55 0.34
N GLY A 231 14.78 -2.84 0.05
CA GLY A 231 15.04 -3.34 -1.29
C GLY A 231 16.53 -3.42 -1.67
N ILE A 232 16.83 -3.28 -2.96
CA ILE A 232 18.17 -3.41 -3.53
C ILE A 232 18.80 -2.02 -3.68
N PRO A 233 20.06 -1.78 -3.25
CA PRO A 233 20.76 -0.52 -3.49
C PRO A 233 20.85 -0.20 -4.98
N THR A 234 20.70 1.07 -5.35
CA THR A 234 20.66 1.54 -6.75
C THR A 234 21.84 1.04 -7.58
N GLN A 235 23.06 1.11 -7.04
CA GLN A 235 24.26 0.66 -7.75
C GLN A 235 24.24 -0.86 -7.97
N GLN A 236 23.90 -1.63 -6.94
CA GLN A 236 23.76 -3.08 -7.07
C GLN A 236 22.67 -3.48 -8.07
N TYR A 237 21.53 -2.78 -8.06
CA TYR A 237 20.46 -3.02 -9.02
C TYR A 237 20.93 -2.79 -10.45
N ARG A 238 21.66 -1.69 -10.71
CA ARG A 238 22.24 -1.42 -12.04
C ARG A 238 23.14 -2.54 -12.52
N GLU A 239 24.00 -3.09 -11.65
CA GLU A 239 24.89 -4.22 -11.96
C GLU A 239 24.10 -5.49 -12.26
N LEU A 240 23.05 -5.76 -11.49
CA LEU A 240 22.20 -6.95 -11.64
C LEU A 240 21.40 -6.96 -12.96
N ILE A 241 20.89 -5.82 -13.44
CA ILE A 241 20.12 -5.74 -14.67
C ILE A 241 21.00 -5.60 -15.93
N SER A 242 22.29 -5.28 -15.81
CA SER A 242 23.21 -5.04 -16.93
C SER A 242 24.32 -6.09 -17.03
N GLN A 243 24.05 -7.32 -16.63
CA GLN A 243 25.01 -8.43 -16.73
C GLN A 243 25.37 -8.77 -18.17
N PRO A 244 26.65 -8.88 -18.53
CA PRO A 244 27.10 -8.98 -19.93
C PRO A 244 26.67 -10.28 -20.63
N ASN A 245 26.32 -11.33 -19.90
CA ASN A 245 25.93 -12.64 -20.43
C ASN A 245 24.41 -12.89 -20.36
N LYS A 246 23.63 -11.89 -20.03
CA LYS A 246 22.17 -11.98 -19.95
C LYS A 246 21.51 -11.27 -21.14
N PRO A 247 20.35 -11.73 -21.61
CA PRO A 247 19.62 -11.05 -22.67
C PRO A 247 19.13 -9.68 -22.20
N ASP A 248 18.82 -8.80 -23.13
CA ASP A 248 18.30 -7.45 -22.86
C ASP A 248 16.87 -7.44 -22.25
N THR A 249 16.24 -8.60 -22.13
CA THR A 249 14.97 -8.82 -21.43
C THR A 249 15.15 -9.24 -19.97
N TRP A 250 16.40 -9.52 -19.56
CA TRP A 250 16.71 -9.95 -18.22
C TRP A 250 16.32 -8.88 -17.16
N PRO A 251 15.80 -9.25 -15.97
CA PRO A 251 15.62 -10.62 -15.46
C PRO A 251 14.26 -11.26 -15.74
N ALA A 252 13.48 -10.70 -16.65
CA ALA A 252 12.18 -11.26 -17.02
C ALA A 252 12.34 -12.57 -17.81
N HIS A 253 11.46 -13.53 -17.50
CA HIS A 253 11.40 -14.82 -18.15
C HIS A 253 10.26 -14.89 -19.18
N ASN A 254 10.39 -15.74 -20.21
CA ASN A 254 9.34 -16.04 -21.15
C ASN A 254 9.23 -17.57 -21.35
N PRO A 255 8.17 -18.23 -20.81
CA PRO A 255 7.02 -17.64 -20.11
C PRO A 255 7.41 -16.98 -18.78
N PRO A 256 6.56 -16.07 -18.24
CA PRO A 256 6.81 -15.45 -16.94
C PRO A 256 6.92 -16.49 -15.82
N GLU A 257 7.89 -16.32 -14.96
CA GLU A 257 8.12 -17.14 -13.78
C GLU A 257 7.63 -16.41 -12.52
N TRP A 258 6.97 -17.12 -11.62
CA TRP A 258 6.42 -16.56 -10.39
C TRP A 258 7.24 -16.99 -9.18
N PHE A 259 7.45 -16.05 -8.28
CA PHE A 259 8.23 -16.23 -7.08
C PHE A 259 7.41 -15.85 -5.84
N ILE A 260 7.55 -16.63 -4.77
CA ILE A 260 7.04 -16.23 -3.45
C ILE A 260 7.77 -14.95 -2.98
N GLN A 261 7.27 -14.35 -1.91
CA GLN A 261 8.01 -13.27 -1.26
C GLN A 261 9.29 -13.84 -0.64
N LEU A 262 10.42 -13.47 -1.21
CA LEU A 262 11.74 -13.90 -0.80
C LEU A 262 12.40 -12.87 0.14
N ASP A 263 13.34 -13.31 0.96
CA ASP A 263 14.22 -12.42 1.68
C ASP A 263 15.17 -11.67 0.70
N ARG A 264 15.95 -10.72 1.21
CA ARG A 264 16.83 -9.90 0.37
C ARG A 264 17.89 -10.72 -0.38
N GLN A 265 18.43 -11.75 0.24
CA GLN A 265 19.46 -12.58 -0.38
C GLN A 265 18.88 -13.41 -1.53
N SER A 266 17.77 -14.08 -1.29
CA SER A 266 17.07 -14.87 -2.30
C SER A 266 16.46 -13.96 -3.39
N LEU A 267 16.04 -12.73 -3.05
CA LEU A 267 15.59 -11.73 -4.01
C LEU A 267 16.69 -11.39 -5.04
N ILE A 268 17.95 -11.30 -4.62
CA ILE A 268 19.09 -11.11 -5.53
C ILE A 268 19.22 -12.30 -6.49
N GLY A 269 18.89 -13.50 -6.05
CA GLY A 269 18.85 -14.72 -6.87
C GLY A 269 17.95 -14.60 -8.10
N MET A 270 16.85 -13.82 -8.04
CA MET A 270 16.00 -13.53 -9.21
C MET A 270 16.78 -12.82 -10.34
N TYR A 271 17.83 -12.08 -10.00
CA TYR A 271 18.66 -11.34 -10.94
C TYR A 271 19.95 -12.10 -11.33
N THR A 272 20.44 -13.01 -10.51
CA THR A 272 21.60 -13.86 -10.85
C THR A 272 21.18 -15.14 -11.56
N GLY A 273 19.95 -15.59 -11.34
CA GLY A 273 19.42 -16.87 -11.82
C GLY A 273 19.69 -18.02 -10.83
N ASP A 274 20.14 -17.71 -9.62
CA ASP A 274 20.53 -18.70 -8.59
C ASP A 274 19.49 -18.70 -7.44
N ILE A 275 18.23 -18.91 -7.76
CA ILE A 275 17.20 -19.08 -6.73
C ILE A 275 17.25 -20.49 -6.17
N ASP A 276 17.43 -20.58 -4.87
CA ASP A 276 17.26 -21.82 -4.14
C ASP A 276 15.79 -22.25 -4.19
N PRO A 277 15.45 -23.43 -4.78
CA PRO A 277 14.07 -23.92 -4.83
C PRO A 277 13.52 -24.19 -3.42
N ASP A 278 14.36 -24.41 -2.44
CA ASP A 278 13.99 -24.59 -1.04
C ASP A 278 14.04 -23.28 -0.22
N ALA A 279 14.28 -22.14 -0.89
CA ALA A 279 14.22 -20.83 -0.21
C ALA A 279 12.87 -20.66 0.50
N PRO A 280 12.86 -20.41 1.81
CA PRO A 280 11.64 -20.22 2.56
C PRO A 280 10.99 -18.89 2.21
N ARG A 281 9.67 -18.82 2.38
CA ARG A 281 8.95 -17.56 2.32
C ARG A 281 9.45 -16.63 3.42
N SER A 282 9.69 -15.36 3.04
CA SER A 282 10.01 -14.29 3.97
C SER A 282 8.72 -13.66 4.52
N GLU A 283 8.74 -13.23 5.77
CA GLU A 283 7.68 -12.40 6.37
C GLU A 283 7.61 -10.99 5.74
N GLY A 284 8.57 -10.64 4.92
CA GLY A 284 8.70 -9.33 4.27
C GLY A 284 9.80 -8.48 4.90
N GLY A 285 10.17 -7.41 4.19
CA GLY A 285 11.37 -6.64 4.51
C GLY A 285 11.14 -5.39 5.34
N PHE A 286 9.98 -4.74 5.26
CA PHE A 286 9.81 -3.41 5.87
C PHE A 286 8.34 -3.17 6.23
N TYR A 287 8.07 -3.21 7.53
CA TYR A 287 6.73 -3.04 8.07
C TYR A 287 5.66 -3.88 7.32
N PRO A 288 5.90 -5.19 7.09
CA PRO A 288 4.96 -6.04 6.38
C PRO A 288 3.67 -6.19 7.17
N ASN A 289 2.59 -6.48 6.46
CA ASN A 289 1.34 -6.88 7.08
C ASN A 289 1.35 -8.40 7.28
N LEU A 290 1.26 -8.86 8.52
CA LEU A 290 1.24 -10.28 8.87
C LEU A 290 0.06 -11.05 8.25
N ASP A 291 -1.03 -10.34 7.96
CA ASP A 291 -2.24 -10.94 7.39
C ASP A 291 -2.17 -11.10 5.86
N ASN A 292 -1.07 -10.64 5.22
CA ASN A 292 -0.84 -10.72 3.78
C ASN A 292 0.31 -11.63 3.39
N HIS A 293 0.16 -12.31 2.25
CA HIS A 293 1.27 -12.93 1.53
C HIS A 293 1.21 -12.67 0.03
N TYR A 294 2.36 -12.82 -0.64
CA TYR A 294 2.56 -12.34 -2.00
C TYR A 294 3.27 -13.36 -2.88
N ILE A 295 2.91 -13.35 -4.18
CA ILE A 295 3.75 -13.86 -5.25
C ILE A 295 4.05 -12.75 -6.25
N ARG A 296 5.21 -12.82 -6.91
CA ARG A 296 5.67 -11.78 -7.84
C ARG A 296 6.26 -12.40 -9.09
N THR A 297 6.17 -11.65 -10.20
CA THR A 297 6.91 -11.92 -11.43
C THR A 297 7.52 -10.65 -11.98
N ILE A 298 8.69 -10.75 -12.59
CA ILE A 298 9.31 -9.64 -13.30
C ILE A 298 8.94 -9.75 -14.77
N VAL A 299 8.47 -8.65 -15.34
CA VAL A 299 7.92 -8.57 -16.70
C VAL A 299 8.76 -7.61 -17.53
N ASN A 300 9.05 -7.97 -18.80
CA ASN A 300 9.67 -7.06 -19.74
C ASN A 300 8.85 -7.02 -21.05
N ARG A 301 8.43 -5.82 -21.44
CA ARG A 301 7.61 -5.57 -22.65
C ARG A 301 8.30 -5.96 -23.96
N LYS A 302 9.60 -6.20 -23.98
CA LYS A 302 10.32 -6.74 -25.14
C LYS A 302 9.92 -8.17 -25.49
N HIS A 303 9.39 -8.95 -24.55
CA HIS A 303 8.77 -10.25 -24.82
C HIS A 303 7.38 -10.14 -25.45
N GLY A 304 6.66 -9.05 -25.19
CA GLY A 304 5.33 -8.75 -25.69
C GLY A 304 4.74 -7.54 -24.97
N LYS A 305 3.94 -6.75 -25.67
CA LYS A 305 3.42 -5.46 -25.17
C LYS A 305 2.38 -5.60 -24.06
N VAL A 306 1.78 -6.79 -23.95
CA VAL A 306 0.75 -7.12 -22.95
C VAL A 306 1.18 -8.39 -22.21
N LEU A 307 1.25 -8.34 -20.90
CA LEU A 307 1.21 -9.54 -20.08
C LEU A 307 -0.26 -9.90 -19.83
N LEU A 308 -0.67 -11.07 -20.27
CA LEU A 308 -1.98 -11.61 -19.95
C LEU A 308 -1.84 -12.62 -18.82
N ILE A 309 -2.58 -12.43 -17.72
CA ILE A 309 -2.67 -13.38 -16.62
C ILE A 309 -4.09 -13.90 -16.49
N ARG A 310 -4.21 -15.21 -16.18
CA ARG A 310 -5.49 -15.89 -16.00
C ARG A 310 -5.37 -16.98 -14.95
N GLY A 311 -6.38 -17.08 -14.09
CA GLY A 311 -6.43 -18.08 -13.02
C GLY A 311 -7.83 -18.26 -12.45
N MET A 312 -7.99 -19.17 -11.50
CA MET A 312 -9.19 -19.27 -10.70
C MET A 312 -9.22 -18.07 -9.74
N ALA A 313 -10.38 -17.41 -9.62
CA ALA A 313 -10.57 -16.32 -8.69
C ALA A 313 -10.98 -16.87 -7.31
N PRO A 314 -10.23 -16.54 -6.24
CA PRO A 314 -10.73 -16.82 -4.89
C PRO A 314 -12.01 -16.03 -4.61
N THR A 315 -12.92 -16.63 -3.87
CA THR A 315 -14.10 -15.93 -3.38
C THR A 315 -13.76 -14.99 -2.25
N THR A 316 -14.44 -13.84 -2.22
CA THR A 316 -14.23 -12.78 -1.20
C THR A 316 -15.56 -12.20 -0.76
N PRO A 317 -15.64 -11.60 0.45
CA PRO A 317 -16.76 -10.77 0.82
C PRO A 317 -16.95 -9.63 -0.20
N LYS A 318 -18.18 -9.24 -0.44
CA LYS A 318 -18.51 -8.07 -1.28
C LYS A 318 -18.83 -6.90 -0.38
N THR A 319 -17.95 -5.88 -0.38
CA THR A 319 -18.10 -4.74 0.54
C THR A 319 -17.94 -3.40 -0.14
N TYR A 320 -17.30 -3.36 -1.30
CA TYR A 320 -16.92 -2.11 -1.93
C TYR A 320 -18.11 -1.22 -2.26
N HIS A 321 -19.20 -1.81 -2.74
CA HIS A 321 -20.42 -1.08 -3.06
C HIS A 321 -21.38 -0.90 -1.85
N GLY A 322 -20.91 -1.19 -0.63
CA GLY A 322 -21.68 -0.98 0.60
C GLY A 322 -22.62 -2.14 0.94
N GLU A 323 -22.37 -3.33 0.42
CA GLU A 323 -23.16 -4.51 0.76
C GLU A 323 -23.14 -4.79 2.27
N THR A 324 -24.28 -5.21 2.77
CA THR A 324 -24.49 -5.72 4.12
C THR A 324 -25.05 -7.14 4.03
N PRO A 325 -24.62 -8.10 4.80
CA PRO A 325 -23.63 -8.11 5.86
C PRO A 325 -22.19 -8.32 5.35
N MET A 326 -21.22 -8.39 6.27
CA MET A 326 -19.89 -8.88 5.97
C MET A 326 -19.94 -10.35 5.53
N GLY A 327 -19.79 -10.61 4.25
CA GLY A 327 -19.85 -11.96 3.69
C GLY A 327 -18.63 -12.82 4.08
N ALA A 328 -18.77 -14.13 3.86
CA ALA A 328 -17.64 -15.06 3.91
C ALA A 328 -16.93 -15.19 2.55
N GLY A 329 -15.72 -15.72 2.55
CA GLY A 329 -14.93 -15.99 1.35
C GLY A 329 -13.72 -16.86 1.65
N GLU A 330 -13.10 -17.39 0.60
CA GLU A 330 -11.82 -18.11 0.67
C GLU A 330 -10.69 -17.20 1.13
N LEU A 331 -10.78 -15.89 0.77
CA LEU A 331 -9.91 -14.83 1.22
C LEU A 331 -10.75 -13.64 1.70
N ARG A 332 -10.20 -12.83 2.61
CA ARG A 332 -10.81 -11.55 2.94
C ARG A 332 -10.65 -10.53 1.80
N TYR A 333 -9.51 -10.56 1.12
CA TYR A 333 -9.17 -9.64 0.04
C TYR A 333 -8.06 -10.22 -0.83
N TRP A 334 -8.09 -9.95 -2.13
CA TRP A 334 -6.95 -10.15 -3.02
C TRP A 334 -6.87 -9.05 -4.07
N SER A 335 -5.65 -8.80 -4.53
CA SER A 335 -5.37 -7.79 -5.54
C SER A 335 -4.21 -8.19 -6.44
N VAL A 336 -4.13 -7.54 -7.59
CA VAL A 336 -2.99 -7.62 -8.51
C VAL A 336 -2.48 -6.21 -8.74
N CYS A 337 -1.20 -6.00 -8.46
CA CYS A 337 -0.55 -4.69 -8.59
C CYS A 337 0.56 -4.72 -9.63
N SER A 338 0.72 -3.63 -10.35
CA SER A 338 1.90 -3.31 -11.15
C SER A 338 2.81 -2.38 -10.36
N ASN A 339 4.08 -2.73 -10.26
CA ASN A 339 5.05 -2.06 -9.41
C ASN A 339 6.28 -1.66 -10.21
N GLN A 340 7.01 -0.69 -9.70
CA GLN A 340 8.35 -0.32 -10.18
C GLN A 340 9.42 -1.25 -9.58
N SER A 341 10.68 -0.83 -9.60
CA SER A 341 11.82 -1.66 -9.18
C SER A 341 11.85 -1.95 -7.67
N PHE A 342 12.67 -2.94 -7.29
CA PHE A 342 13.05 -3.17 -5.89
C PHE A 342 13.97 -2.08 -5.31
N VAL A 343 14.31 -1.04 -6.06
CA VAL A 343 15.06 0.12 -5.57
C VAL A 343 14.13 1.15 -4.97
N ASN A 344 13.12 1.61 -5.74
CA ASN A 344 12.19 2.64 -5.30
C ASN A 344 10.94 2.08 -4.61
N THR A 345 10.64 0.80 -4.79
CA THR A 345 9.55 0.06 -4.18
C THR A 345 8.16 0.71 -4.32
N ARG A 346 7.93 1.43 -5.43
CA ARG A 346 6.67 2.12 -5.70
C ARG A 346 5.66 1.19 -6.35
N VAL A 347 4.39 1.36 -6.02
CA VAL A 347 3.27 0.80 -6.78
C VAL A 347 2.85 1.82 -7.86
N ASN A 348 2.52 1.32 -9.04
CA ASN A 348 1.91 2.15 -10.07
C ASN A 348 0.38 2.14 -9.95
N ASP A 349 -0.21 0.94 -9.95
CA ASP A 349 -1.64 0.76 -9.82
C ASP A 349 -1.97 -0.67 -9.36
N CYS A 350 -3.20 -0.89 -8.88
CA CYS A 350 -3.72 -2.19 -8.49
C CYS A 350 -5.17 -2.36 -8.94
N VAL A 351 -5.53 -3.58 -9.31
CA VAL A 351 -6.91 -4.03 -9.44
C VAL A 351 -7.24 -5.01 -8.32
N PHE A 352 -8.41 -4.90 -7.73
CA PHE A 352 -8.84 -5.75 -6.62
C PHE A 352 -10.02 -6.66 -7.01
N ASP A 353 -10.35 -7.58 -6.16
CA ASP A 353 -11.28 -8.68 -6.39
C ASP A 353 -12.66 -8.27 -6.95
N GLU A 354 -13.25 -7.15 -6.54
CA GLU A 354 -14.55 -6.70 -7.04
C GLU A 354 -14.48 -5.91 -8.36
N GLU A 355 -13.31 -5.38 -8.73
CA GLU A 355 -13.08 -4.78 -10.03
C GLU A 355 -12.77 -5.81 -11.12
N ILE A 356 -12.28 -6.98 -10.74
CA ILE A 356 -11.87 -8.02 -11.67
C ILE A 356 -13.09 -8.85 -12.09
N PRO A 357 -13.48 -8.83 -13.36
CA PRO A 357 -14.60 -9.65 -13.84
C PRO A 357 -14.24 -11.13 -13.78
N VAL A 358 -15.15 -11.92 -13.22
CA VAL A 358 -15.02 -13.38 -13.09
C VAL A 358 -16.01 -14.05 -14.01
N SER A 359 -15.55 -15.00 -14.83
CA SER A 359 -16.40 -15.76 -15.73
C SER A 359 -17.29 -16.76 -14.97
N VAL A 360 -18.31 -17.32 -15.64
CA VAL A 360 -19.19 -18.34 -15.08
C VAL A 360 -18.45 -19.59 -14.57
N ASN A 361 -17.23 -19.81 -15.05
CA ASN A 361 -16.37 -20.92 -14.61
C ASN A 361 -15.39 -20.52 -13.49
N GLY A 362 -15.59 -19.37 -12.86
CA GLY A 362 -14.73 -18.89 -11.78
C GLY A 362 -13.36 -18.35 -12.22
N LEU A 363 -13.14 -18.13 -13.52
CA LEU A 363 -11.85 -17.69 -14.03
C LEU A 363 -11.80 -16.16 -14.20
N TYR A 364 -10.73 -15.54 -13.73
CA TYR A 364 -10.39 -14.16 -14.04
C TYR A 364 -9.43 -14.05 -15.22
N THR A 365 -9.43 -12.89 -15.86
CA THR A 365 -8.45 -12.52 -16.90
C THR A 365 -8.05 -11.07 -16.69
N ILE A 366 -6.74 -10.79 -16.61
CA ILE A 366 -6.19 -9.44 -16.48
C ILE A 366 -5.17 -9.21 -17.58
N ALA A 367 -5.32 -8.10 -18.31
CA ALA A 367 -4.35 -7.60 -19.28
C ALA A 367 -3.53 -6.48 -18.64
N ILE A 368 -2.21 -6.65 -18.60
CA ILE A 368 -1.27 -5.69 -18.00
C ILE A 368 -0.44 -5.09 -19.13
N SER A 369 -0.51 -3.78 -19.31
CA SER A 369 0.18 -3.07 -20.38
C SER A 369 0.34 -1.59 -20.08
N ARG A 370 1.15 -0.89 -20.85
CA ARG A 370 1.06 0.56 -20.88
C ARG A 370 -0.28 1.02 -21.47
N PRO A 371 -0.73 2.25 -21.17
CA PRO A 371 -1.98 2.78 -21.71
C PRO A 371 -2.05 2.75 -23.25
N GLU A 372 -0.94 3.05 -23.93
CA GLU A 372 -0.86 3.05 -25.40
C GLU A 372 -0.93 1.65 -26.04
N ASP A 373 -0.63 0.60 -25.27
CA ASP A 373 -0.68 -0.79 -25.69
C ASP A 373 -1.89 -1.55 -25.11
N ARG A 374 -2.86 -0.83 -24.53
CA ARG A 374 -4.08 -1.43 -23.99
C ARG A 374 -4.89 -2.10 -25.10
N PRO A 375 -5.21 -3.41 -25.00
CA PRO A 375 -6.15 -4.04 -25.92
C PRO A 375 -7.52 -3.37 -25.81
N ARG A 376 -8.21 -3.17 -26.95
CA ARG A 376 -9.53 -2.51 -26.97
C ARG A 376 -10.59 -3.26 -26.16
N ASN A 377 -10.45 -4.59 -26.07
CA ASN A 377 -11.32 -5.47 -25.32
C ASN A 377 -10.87 -5.70 -23.87
N ALA A 378 -9.81 -5.01 -23.41
CA ALA A 378 -9.41 -5.03 -21.99
C ALA A 378 -10.30 -4.07 -21.17
N ILE A 379 -11.55 -4.48 -21.04
CA ILE A 379 -12.63 -3.80 -20.31
C ILE A 379 -13.50 -4.82 -19.58
N LYS A 380 -14.18 -4.39 -18.53
CA LYS A 380 -15.00 -5.25 -17.66
C LYS A 380 -16.11 -5.98 -18.41
N GLU A 381 -16.75 -5.30 -19.36
CA GLU A 381 -17.83 -5.82 -20.20
C GLU A 381 -17.38 -6.98 -21.11
N CYS A 382 -16.10 -7.04 -21.42
CA CYS A 382 -15.49 -8.13 -22.18
C CYS A 382 -14.89 -9.23 -21.31
N GLY A 383 -15.08 -9.15 -20.00
CA GLY A 383 -14.55 -10.12 -19.04
C GLY A 383 -13.05 -10.01 -18.81
N ILE A 384 -12.44 -8.87 -19.12
CA ILE A 384 -10.99 -8.63 -18.95
C ILE A 384 -10.78 -7.36 -18.12
N ALA A 385 -10.15 -7.50 -16.97
CA ALA A 385 -9.63 -6.36 -16.23
C ALA A 385 -8.38 -5.81 -16.92
N TRP A 386 -8.17 -4.51 -16.84
CA TRP A 386 -6.95 -3.88 -17.30
C TRP A 386 -6.18 -3.27 -16.14
N LEU A 387 -4.89 -3.61 -16.05
CA LEU A 387 -3.97 -3.05 -15.06
C LEU A 387 -2.88 -2.27 -15.81
N PRO A 388 -2.79 -0.94 -15.64
CA PRO A 388 -1.75 -0.15 -16.26
C PRO A 388 -0.38 -0.43 -15.63
N MET A 389 0.67 -0.53 -16.45
CA MET A 389 2.05 -0.45 -15.97
C MET A 389 2.59 0.99 -16.12
N ALA A 390 3.56 1.34 -15.29
CA ALA A 390 4.17 2.65 -15.29
C ALA A 390 4.80 2.99 -16.66
N ARG A 391 4.70 4.26 -17.09
CA ARG A 391 5.28 4.73 -18.35
C ARG A 391 6.81 4.70 -18.35
N ASP A 392 7.42 4.90 -17.19
CA ASP A 392 8.85 4.84 -16.93
C ASP A 392 9.34 3.45 -16.50
N GLY A 393 8.45 2.44 -16.59
CA GLY A 393 8.77 1.04 -16.33
C GLY A 393 9.19 0.79 -14.87
N ASP A 394 10.46 0.41 -14.67
CA ASP A 394 11.03 0.15 -13.34
C ASP A 394 11.27 1.43 -12.51
N GLY A 395 11.05 2.60 -13.11
CA GLY A 395 11.26 3.91 -12.48
C GLY A 395 12.72 4.26 -12.19
N MET A 396 13.68 3.49 -12.75
CA MET A 396 15.11 3.65 -12.51
C MET A 396 15.93 3.63 -13.81
N PHE A 397 15.97 2.51 -14.53
CA PHE A 397 16.87 2.32 -15.66
C PHE A 397 16.22 1.67 -16.89
N ASP A 398 15.21 0.81 -16.70
CA ASP A 398 14.56 0.12 -17.82
C ASP A 398 13.08 0.47 -17.91
N PRO A 399 12.69 1.27 -18.93
CA PRO A 399 11.30 1.66 -19.10
C PRO A 399 10.39 0.50 -19.53
N ASP A 400 10.93 -0.64 -19.94
CA ASP A 400 10.16 -1.79 -20.38
C ASP A 400 9.91 -2.84 -19.28
N VAL A 401 10.52 -2.65 -18.09
CA VAL A 401 10.40 -3.57 -16.95
C VAL A 401 9.33 -3.13 -15.98
N THR A 402 8.58 -4.08 -15.43
CA THR A 402 7.67 -3.89 -14.30
C THR A 402 7.66 -5.15 -13.44
N ILE A 403 7.27 -5.00 -12.17
CA ILE A 403 7.02 -6.12 -11.26
C ILE A 403 5.52 -6.26 -11.09
N VAL A 404 4.98 -7.45 -11.39
CA VAL A 404 3.58 -7.77 -11.11
C VAL A 404 3.51 -8.58 -9.83
N GLN A 405 2.64 -8.16 -8.92
CA GLN A 405 2.47 -8.79 -7.61
C GLN A 405 1.01 -9.17 -7.40
N ILE A 406 0.79 -10.40 -6.93
CA ILE A 406 -0.52 -10.87 -6.45
C ILE A 406 -0.46 -10.96 -4.93
N ARG A 407 -1.51 -10.45 -4.28
CA ARG A 407 -1.67 -10.43 -2.83
C ARG A 407 -2.86 -11.28 -2.43
N HIS A 408 -2.68 -12.13 -1.42
CA HIS A 408 -3.75 -12.79 -0.69
C HIS A 408 -3.75 -12.31 0.77
N MET A 409 -4.92 -11.95 1.28
CA MET A 409 -5.08 -11.51 2.67
C MET A 409 -6.13 -12.33 3.41
N LEU A 410 -5.81 -12.73 4.63
CA LEU A 410 -6.65 -13.49 5.55
C LEU A 410 -7.36 -14.66 4.85
N SER A 411 -6.63 -15.73 4.70
CA SER A 411 -7.13 -16.97 4.12
C SER A 411 -8.07 -17.70 5.11
N ALA A 412 -9.21 -18.21 4.60
CA ALA A 412 -10.04 -19.11 5.36
C ALA A 412 -9.24 -20.38 5.74
N PRO A 413 -9.47 -20.95 6.94
CA PRO A 413 -8.69 -22.10 7.41
C PRO A 413 -8.79 -23.34 6.50
N ASP A 414 -9.90 -23.50 5.80
CA ASP A 414 -10.20 -24.61 4.88
C ASP A 414 -9.76 -24.32 3.43
N PHE A 415 -9.31 -23.11 3.12
CA PHE A 415 -8.80 -22.77 1.79
C PHE A 415 -7.33 -23.17 1.62
N GLY A 416 -7.11 -24.37 1.10
CA GLY A 416 -5.76 -24.95 0.93
C GLY A 416 -4.91 -24.36 -0.19
N TYR A 417 -5.48 -23.54 -1.09
CA TYR A 417 -4.80 -23.00 -2.29
C TYR A 417 -4.27 -21.58 -2.13
N SER A 418 -4.27 -21.04 -0.93
CA SER A 418 -3.82 -19.68 -0.68
C SER A 418 -2.29 -19.56 -0.70
N ILE A 419 -1.79 -18.36 -0.97
CA ILE A 419 -0.36 -18.04 -0.85
C ILE A 419 0.12 -18.24 0.59
N GLN A 420 -0.74 -18.10 1.59
CA GLN A 420 -0.45 -18.36 3.00
C GLN A 420 0.04 -19.79 3.26
N ARG A 421 -0.41 -20.76 2.44
CA ARG A 421 -0.02 -22.17 2.55
C ARG A 421 1.31 -22.51 1.87
N VAL A 422 1.88 -21.58 1.10
CA VAL A 422 3.16 -21.78 0.44
C VAL A 422 4.29 -21.43 1.41
N HIS A 423 5.14 -22.39 1.74
CA HIS A 423 6.23 -22.21 2.71
C HIS A 423 7.59 -21.99 2.07
N LYS A 424 7.83 -22.51 0.87
CA LYS A 424 9.06 -22.38 0.11
C LYS A 424 8.80 -22.29 -1.39
N GLN A 425 9.78 -21.83 -2.16
CA GLN A 425 9.63 -21.59 -3.61
C GLN A 425 9.16 -22.82 -4.38
N SER A 426 9.71 -24.00 -4.10
CA SER A 426 9.36 -25.25 -4.80
C SER A 426 7.92 -25.70 -4.58
N ASP A 427 7.25 -25.25 -3.52
CA ASP A 427 5.87 -25.64 -3.19
C ASP A 427 4.83 -24.76 -3.92
N LEU A 428 5.25 -23.65 -4.53
CA LEU A 428 4.37 -22.61 -5.06
C LEU A 428 3.28 -23.17 -6.00
N GLU A 429 3.70 -23.82 -7.08
CA GLU A 429 2.76 -24.33 -8.09
C GLU A 429 1.84 -25.43 -7.58
N SER A 430 2.41 -26.37 -6.80
CA SER A 430 1.64 -27.49 -6.25
C SER A 430 0.61 -27.03 -5.20
N THR A 431 0.98 -26.06 -4.36
CA THR A 431 0.09 -25.52 -3.33
C THR A 431 -1.03 -24.69 -3.94
N MET A 432 -0.70 -23.76 -4.83
CA MET A 432 -1.71 -22.88 -5.42
C MET A 432 -2.60 -23.60 -6.46
N GLY A 433 -2.13 -24.67 -7.08
CA GLY A 433 -2.92 -25.50 -7.98
C GLY A 433 -3.69 -24.69 -9.04
N PRO A 434 -5.05 -24.78 -9.09
CA PRO A 434 -5.85 -24.06 -10.10
C PRO A 434 -5.85 -22.55 -9.91
N TYR A 435 -5.47 -22.04 -8.75
CA TYR A 435 -5.37 -20.60 -8.44
C TYR A 435 -4.02 -20.02 -8.83
N MET A 436 -3.04 -20.87 -9.20
CA MET A 436 -1.77 -20.39 -9.74
C MET A 436 -2.00 -19.63 -11.05
N PRO A 437 -1.56 -18.37 -11.19
CA PRO A 437 -1.80 -17.57 -12.38
C PRO A 437 -1.02 -18.13 -13.57
N ARG A 438 -1.72 -18.46 -14.64
CA ARG A 438 -1.11 -18.73 -15.96
C ARG A 438 -0.86 -17.42 -16.65
N SER A 439 0.37 -17.19 -17.06
CA SER A 439 0.81 -15.93 -17.64
C SER A 439 1.50 -16.12 -18.97
N ARG A 440 1.30 -15.16 -19.90
CA ARG A 440 1.95 -15.15 -21.20
C ARG A 440 2.05 -13.73 -21.77
N TYR A 441 3.07 -13.51 -22.56
CA TYR A 441 3.21 -12.28 -23.32
C TYR A 441 2.44 -12.34 -24.63
N LEU A 442 1.79 -11.25 -25.00
CA LEU A 442 0.99 -11.09 -26.22
C LEU A 442 1.17 -9.67 -26.79
N MET A 443 0.80 -9.51 -28.05
CA MET A 443 0.53 -8.21 -28.63
C MET A 443 -0.95 -7.84 -28.43
N PRO A 444 -1.33 -6.55 -28.39
CA PRO A 444 -2.72 -6.12 -28.17
C PRO A 444 -3.73 -6.82 -29.10
N ASN A 445 -3.43 -6.90 -30.41
CA ASN A 445 -4.29 -7.56 -31.40
C ASN A 445 -4.45 -9.07 -31.17
N GLN A 446 -3.46 -9.73 -30.56
CA GLN A 446 -3.57 -11.14 -30.19
C GLN A 446 -4.56 -11.34 -29.04
N VAL A 447 -4.56 -10.44 -28.03
CA VAL A 447 -5.56 -10.45 -26.97
C VAL A 447 -6.96 -10.27 -27.54
N GLU A 448 -7.14 -9.30 -28.47
CA GLU A 448 -8.41 -9.05 -29.13
C GLU A 448 -8.92 -10.24 -29.95
N THR A 449 -8.01 -11.00 -30.56
CA THR A 449 -8.33 -12.20 -31.33
C THR A 449 -8.72 -13.39 -30.44
N ILE A 450 -7.97 -13.59 -29.35
CA ILE A 450 -8.19 -14.73 -28.43
C ILE A 450 -9.48 -14.56 -27.61
N PHE A 451 -9.81 -13.32 -27.27
CA PHE A 451 -10.99 -12.96 -26.48
C PHE A 451 -11.90 -12.02 -27.32
N PRO A 452 -12.54 -12.53 -28.36
CA PRO A 452 -13.41 -11.68 -29.17
C PRO A 452 -14.55 -11.13 -28.32
N CYS A 453 -14.74 -9.83 -28.39
CA CYS A 453 -15.80 -9.13 -27.67
C CYS A 453 -16.53 -8.22 -28.66
N LEU A 454 -17.80 -8.54 -28.91
CA LEU A 454 -18.69 -7.69 -29.67
C LEU A 454 -19.12 -6.55 -28.74
N LEU A 455 -18.37 -5.47 -28.75
CA LEU A 455 -18.86 -4.21 -28.20
C LEU A 455 -20.05 -3.83 -29.04
N ASN A 456 -21.26 -3.87 -28.46
CA ASN A 456 -22.42 -3.26 -29.09
C ASN A 456 -22.08 -1.78 -29.27
N THR A 457 -21.70 -1.41 -30.49
CA THR A 457 -21.62 -0.02 -30.93
C THR A 457 -23.03 0.52 -31.11
N ALA A 458 -23.83 0.49 -30.06
CA ALA A 458 -25.02 1.29 -29.97
C ALA A 458 -24.61 2.64 -29.37
N GLN A 459 -24.48 3.61 -30.26
CA GLN A 459 -24.37 5.03 -29.98
C GLN A 459 -25.54 5.54 -29.14
#